data_f3a5e50a801692b9a04f61b8225ae00e
#
_entry.id   f3a5e50a801692b9a04f61b8225ae00e
#
_cell.length_a   1.000
_cell.length_b   1.000
_cell.length_c   1.000
_cell.angle_alpha   90.00
_cell.angle_beta   90.00
_cell.angle_gamma   90.00
#
_symmetry.space_group_name_H-M   'P 1'
#
loop_
_entity.id
_entity.type
_entity.pdbx_description
1 polymer ?
#
loop_
_entity_poly.entity_id
_entity_poly.type
_entity_poly.pdbx_seq_one_letter_code
_entity_poly.pdbx_strand_id
1 'polypeptide(L)'
;MRQRVDAWRMPAISTFQAIDLGLFVRRHRWVLAGCLIALLAAGMTLAFSDRIQLDPMRALHWAHTDEIRLRLNEERLAPPPPLPPTLFIGTERNGLETADRDWRKLDKDFMRLVLYLLTRMEMRGYAMVLLEGYRSPEQQAKLAQQGAHVTQARAWESKHQFGLAVDLAPIKNGTLAISERDLWALDAYRALGEEAQAIGLNWGGNWNMKDYGHVEAAGTIAANIVPRASAQ
;
A
#
# COMPACT_ATOMS: atom_id res chain seq x y z
N MET A 1 10.51 -58.92 76.73
CA MET A 1 9.50 -57.93 76.29
C MET A 1 9.66 -57.77 74.76
N ARG A 2 8.86 -58.43 73.96
CA ARG A 2 8.85 -58.36 72.51
C ARG A 2 7.61 -57.53 72.10
N GLN A 3 7.76 -56.39 71.61
CA GLN A 3 6.69 -55.59 71.03
C GLN A 3 6.36 -56.13 69.61
N ARG A 4 5.10 -56.38 69.39
CA ARG A 4 4.56 -56.72 68.06
C ARG A 4 4.39 -55.43 67.31
N VAL A 5 4.95 -55.41 66.10
CA VAL A 5 4.72 -54.33 65.12
C VAL A 5 3.52 -54.75 64.27
N ASP A 6 2.39 -54.06 64.46
CA ASP A 6 1.21 -54.27 63.63
C ASP A 6 1.44 -53.66 62.26
N ALA A 7 1.43 -54.56 61.25
CA ALA A 7 1.54 -54.16 59.83
C ALA A 7 0.22 -53.48 59.36
N TRP A 8 0.24 -52.27 59.03
CA TRP A 8 -0.84 -51.54 58.41
C TRP A 8 -1.11 -52.15 57.02
N ARG A 9 -2.25 -52.82 56.81
CA ARG A 9 -2.73 -53.24 55.48
C ARG A 9 -3.38 -52.03 54.84
N MET A 10 -2.80 -51.57 53.75
CA MET A 10 -3.45 -50.60 52.85
C MET A 10 -4.68 -51.22 52.19
N PRO A 11 -5.81 -50.50 52.09
CA PRO A 11 -6.98 -51.01 51.38
C PRO A 11 -6.63 -51.19 49.90
N ALA A 12 -7.03 -52.30 49.29
CA ALA A 12 -6.88 -52.57 47.87
C ALA A 12 -7.60 -51.49 47.07
N ILE A 13 -6.86 -50.85 46.17
CA ILE A 13 -7.42 -49.92 45.20
C ILE A 13 -8.40 -50.71 44.33
N SER A 14 -9.68 -50.33 44.42
CA SER A 14 -10.76 -50.95 43.65
C SER A 14 -10.45 -50.82 42.16
N THR A 15 -10.56 -51.94 41.47
CA THR A 15 -10.43 -52.08 40.01
C THR A 15 -11.22 -50.99 39.31
N PHE A 16 -10.54 -50.11 38.58
CA PHE A 16 -11.15 -49.24 37.60
C PHE A 16 -11.95 -50.13 36.63
N GLN A 17 -13.28 -50.05 36.69
CA GLN A 17 -14.13 -50.69 35.68
C GLN A 17 -13.78 -50.04 34.35
N ALA A 18 -13.20 -50.79 33.44
CA ALA A 18 -12.95 -50.34 32.08
C ALA A 18 -14.31 -49.98 31.45
N ILE A 19 -14.54 -48.70 31.22
CA ILE A 19 -15.73 -48.23 30.50
C ILE A 19 -15.62 -48.83 29.10
N ASP A 20 -16.58 -49.65 28.71
CA ASP A 20 -16.66 -50.17 27.35
C ASP A 20 -16.96 -48.99 26.41
N LEU A 21 -15.89 -48.48 25.83
CA LEU A 21 -15.90 -47.32 24.94
C LEU A 21 -16.86 -47.50 23.74
N GLY A 22 -17.02 -48.77 23.30
CA GLY A 22 -17.92 -49.12 22.20
C GLY A 22 -19.39 -48.93 22.56
N LEU A 23 -19.78 -49.38 23.75
CA LEU A 23 -21.15 -49.21 24.28
C LEU A 23 -21.45 -47.72 24.56
N PHE A 24 -20.48 -46.98 25.13
CA PHE A 24 -20.62 -45.56 25.38
C PHE A 24 -20.84 -44.76 24.08
N VAL A 25 -20.03 -44.98 23.05
CA VAL A 25 -20.16 -44.33 21.74
C VAL A 25 -21.48 -44.70 21.08
N ARG A 26 -21.91 -45.93 21.13
CA ARG A 26 -23.16 -46.39 20.52
C ARG A 26 -24.41 -45.78 21.19
N ARG A 27 -24.36 -45.60 22.52
CA ARG A 27 -25.44 -45.01 23.29
C ARG A 27 -25.54 -43.49 23.10
N HIS A 28 -24.40 -42.84 22.92
CA HIS A 28 -24.33 -41.37 22.83
C HIS A 28 -23.99 -40.86 21.42
N ARG A 29 -24.09 -41.69 20.38
CA ARG A 29 -23.68 -41.38 19.00
C ARG A 29 -24.24 -40.06 18.47
N TRP A 30 -25.49 -39.75 18.77
CA TRP A 30 -26.15 -38.52 18.31
C TRP A 30 -25.66 -37.27 19.07
N VAL A 31 -25.37 -37.41 20.36
CA VAL A 31 -24.79 -36.32 21.16
C VAL A 31 -23.35 -36.06 20.72
N LEU A 32 -22.56 -37.12 20.52
CA LEU A 32 -21.18 -37.01 20.04
C LEU A 32 -21.13 -36.40 18.61
N ALA A 33 -22.03 -36.79 17.74
CA ALA A 33 -22.14 -36.19 16.40
C ALA A 33 -22.52 -34.71 16.46
N GLY A 34 -23.46 -34.34 17.34
CA GLY A 34 -23.84 -32.94 17.55
C GLY A 34 -22.68 -32.09 18.09
N CYS A 35 -21.94 -32.60 19.07
CA CYS A 35 -20.73 -31.93 19.59
C CYS A 35 -19.66 -31.77 18.51
N LEU A 36 -19.43 -32.80 17.68
CA LEU A 36 -18.46 -32.73 16.58
C LEU A 36 -18.87 -31.68 15.55
N ILE A 37 -20.14 -31.62 15.16
CA ILE A 37 -20.67 -30.61 14.23
C ILE A 37 -20.52 -29.21 14.84
N ALA A 38 -20.82 -29.03 16.12
CA ALA A 38 -20.66 -27.74 16.80
C ALA A 38 -19.20 -27.30 16.86
N LEU A 39 -18.25 -28.21 17.13
CA LEU A 39 -16.82 -27.96 17.13
C LEU A 39 -16.31 -27.60 15.72
N LEU A 40 -16.77 -28.31 14.69
CA LEU A 40 -16.42 -28.00 13.30
C LEU A 40 -17.00 -26.65 12.86
N ALA A 41 -18.23 -26.34 13.25
CA ALA A 41 -18.83 -25.03 12.98
C ALA A 41 -18.08 -23.89 13.70
N ALA A 42 -17.72 -24.08 14.98
CA ALA A 42 -16.92 -23.12 15.74
C ALA A 42 -15.51 -22.95 15.15
N GLY A 43 -14.86 -24.05 14.75
CA GLY A 43 -13.57 -24.01 14.07
C GLY A 43 -13.65 -23.31 12.72
N MET A 44 -14.73 -23.52 11.96
CA MET A 44 -14.96 -22.86 10.68
C MET A 44 -15.28 -21.36 10.86
N THR A 45 -16.03 -20.99 11.89
CA THR A 45 -16.27 -19.55 12.20
C THR A 45 -14.98 -18.86 12.64
N LEU A 46 -14.12 -19.49 13.43
CA LEU A 46 -12.82 -18.94 13.80
C LEU A 46 -11.87 -18.82 12.59
N ALA A 47 -11.80 -19.85 11.74
CA ALA A 47 -10.98 -19.82 10.53
C ALA A 47 -11.50 -18.84 9.48
N PHE A 48 -12.82 -18.59 9.45
CA PHE A 48 -13.46 -17.62 8.54
C PHE A 48 -13.42 -16.20 9.10
N SER A 49 -13.46 -16.01 10.43
CA SER A 49 -13.33 -14.69 11.04
C SER A 49 -11.92 -14.11 10.87
N ASP A 50 -10.88 -14.94 10.83
CA ASP A 50 -9.51 -14.51 10.49
C ASP A 50 -9.37 -14.09 9.01
N ARG A 51 -10.23 -14.63 8.12
CA ARG A 51 -10.28 -14.23 6.71
C ARG A 51 -11.22 -13.05 6.45
N ILE A 52 -12.18 -12.80 7.34
CA ILE A 52 -13.11 -11.65 7.35
C ILE A 52 -12.73 -10.71 8.51
N GLN A 53 -11.47 -10.60 8.87
CA GLN A 53 -11.02 -9.35 9.46
C GLN A 53 -11.09 -8.32 8.33
N LEU A 54 -12.28 -7.74 8.17
CA LEU A 54 -12.43 -6.42 7.61
C LEU A 54 -11.54 -5.55 8.49
N ASP A 55 -10.30 -5.35 8.02
CA ASP A 55 -9.37 -4.43 8.64
C ASP A 55 -10.15 -3.13 8.79
N PRO A 56 -10.49 -2.69 10.01
CA PRO A 56 -11.28 -1.48 10.20
C PRO A 56 -10.58 -0.27 9.57
N MET A 57 -9.25 -0.32 9.42
CA MET A 57 -8.47 0.64 8.66
C MET A 57 -8.75 0.54 7.16
N ARG A 58 -9.01 -0.64 6.61
CA ARG A 58 -9.43 -0.81 5.22
C ARG A 58 -10.85 -0.29 4.99
N ALA A 59 -11.79 -0.58 5.88
CA ALA A 59 -13.17 -0.06 5.76
C ALA A 59 -13.21 1.46 5.87
N LEU A 60 -12.42 2.06 6.79
CA LEU A 60 -12.22 3.50 6.88
C LEU A 60 -11.55 4.07 5.61
N HIS A 61 -10.61 3.35 5.02
CA HIS A 61 -9.94 3.76 3.79
C HIS A 61 -10.91 3.81 2.59
N TRP A 62 -11.80 2.81 2.44
CA TRP A 62 -12.83 2.83 1.39
C TRP A 62 -13.85 3.93 1.58
N ALA A 63 -14.35 4.14 2.80
CA ALA A 63 -15.30 5.22 3.10
C ALA A 63 -14.68 6.61 2.85
N HIS A 64 -13.40 6.77 3.20
CA HIS A 64 -12.67 8.01 2.96
C HIS A 64 -12.41 8.24 1.46
N THR A 65 -12.17 7.17 0.70
CA THR A 65 -11.98 7.24 -0.77
C THR A 65 -13.25 7.67 -1.49
N ASP A 66 -14.42 7.20 -1.04
CA ASP A 66 -15.71 7.60 -1.65
C ASP A 66 -16.06 9.06 -1.32
N GLU A 67 -15.79 9.53 -0.11
CA GLU A 67 -15.92 10.95 0.24
C GLU A 67 -14.99 11.82 -0.60
N ILE A 68 -13.74 11.41 -0.77
CA ILE A 68 -12.78 12.11 -1.63
C ILE A 68 -13.27 12.14 -3.08
N ARG A 69 -13.78 11.02 -3.61
CA ARG A 69 -14.35 10.98 -4.97
C ARG A 69 -15.53 11.90 -5.14
N LEU A 70 -16.42 12.00 -4.14
CA LEU A 70 -17.53 12.95 -4.16
C LEU A 70 -17.02 14.40 -4.21
N ARG A 71 -16.07 14.77 -3.37
CA ARG A 71 -15.46 16.11 -3.37
C ARG A 71 -14.74 16.43 -4.69
N LEU A 72 -14.01 15.46 -5.26
CA LEU A 72 -13.34 15.61 -6.55
C LEU A 72 -14.32 15.84 -7.72
N ASN A 73 -15.55 15.36 -7.61
CA ASN A 73 -16.59 15.60 -8.61
C ASN A 73 -17.25 16.98 -8.45
N GLU A 74 -17.26 17.52 -7.23
CA GLU A 74 -17.82 18.86 -6.94
C GLU A 74 -16.80 19.98 -7.23
N GLU A 75 -15.51 19.75 -6.98
CA GLU A 75 -14.45 20.70 -7.26
C GLU A 75 -13.96 20.56 -8.71
N ARG A 76 -14.08 21.62 -9.50
CA ARG A 76 -13.49 21.71 -10.85
C ARG A 76 -11.99 22.01 -10.71
N LEU A 77 -11.23 21.01 -10.27
CA LEU A 77 -9.76 21.12 -10.22
C LEU A 77 -9.22 21.21 -11.65
N ALA A 78 -8.50 22.29 -11.93
CA ALA A 78 -7.82 22.49 -13.20
C ALA A 78 -6.30 22.38 -13.00
N PRO A 79 -5.57 21.80 -13.96
CA PRO A 79 -4.13 21.80 -13.92
C PRO A 79 -3.58 23.23 -13.79
N PRO A 80 -2.52 23.46 -13.00
CA PRO A 80 -1.86 24.74 -12.91
C PRO A 80 -1.26 25.12 -14.26
N PRO A 81 -1.04 26.41 -14.52
CA PRO A 81 -0.39 26.85 -15.74
C PRO A 81 1.03 26.27 -15.85
N PRO A 82 1.53 26.03 -17.07
CA PRO A 82 2.87 25.49 -17.25
C PRO A 82 3.91 26.44 -16.66
N LEU A 83 4.87 25.85 -15.94
CA LEU A 83 5.98 26.60 -15.36
C LEU A 83 7.01 26.99 -16.44
N PRO A 84 7.72 28.10 -16.27
CA PRO A 84 8.75 28.53 -17.22
C PRO A 84 9.87 27.45 -17.27
N PRO A 85 10.35 27.11 -18.49
CA PRO A 85 11.42 26.10 -18.66
C PRO A 85 12.69 26.42 -17.89
N THR A 86 12.99 27.70 -17.67
CA THR A 86 14.15 28.16 -16.91
C THR A 86 14.20 27.67 -15.47
N LEU A 87 13.04 27.29 -14.89
CA LEU A 87 12.96 26.76 -13.54
C LEU A 87 13.65 25.38 -13.43
N PHE A 88 13.76 24.66 -14.54
CA PHE A 88 14.28 23.29 -14.58
C PHE A 88 15.73 23.19 -15.09
N ILE A 89 16.33 24.32 -15.47
CA ILE A 89 17.71 24.37 -15.97
C ILE A 89 18.67 24.43 -14.80
N GLY A 90 19.74 23.64 -14.86
CA GLY A 90 20.80 23.65 -13.83
C GLY A 90 20.39 23.08 -12.48
N THR A 91 19.32 22.29 -12.43
CA THR A 91 18.90 21.59 -11.22
C THR A 91 19.83 20.38 -10.95
N GLU A 92 19.93 19.96 -9.68
CA GLU A 92 20.71 18.78 -9.29
C GLU A 92 20.19 17.47 -9.90
N ARG A 93 18.93 17.43 -10.36
CA ARG A 93 18.30 16.26 -10.97
C ARG A 93 18.44 16.30 -12.48
N ASN A 94 19.21 15.37 -13.03
CA ASN A 94 19.41 15.22 -14.48
C ASN A 94 18.11 14.85 -15.19
N GLY A 95 17.91 15.35 -16.42
CA GLY A 95 16.79 14.96 -17.28
C GLY A 95 15.51 15.77 -17.07
N LEU A 96 15.45 16.68 -16.11
CA LEU A 96 14.26 17.52 -15.91
C LEU A 96 13.97 18.45 -17.08
N GLU A 97 14.98 18.83 -17.84
CA GLU A 97 14.82 19.71 -19.02
C GLU A 97 13.93 19.07 -20.10
N THR A 98 13.98 17.74 -20.23
CA THR A 98 13.23 16.95 -21.23
C THR A 98 12.05 16.18 -20.63
N ALA A 99 11.80 16.32 -19.36
CA ALA A 99 10.70 15.62 -18.67
C ALA A 99 9.33 16.11 -19.16
N ASP A 100 8.41 15.19 -19.35
CA ASP A 100 7.07 15.48 -19.81
C ASP A 100 6.18 15.95 -18.65
N ARG A 101 5.62 17.13 -18.76
CA ARG A 101 4.74 17.77 -17.75
C ARG A 101 3.34 18.02 -18.28
N ASP A 102 2.98 17.35 -19.38
CA ASP A 102 1.65 17.48 -19.95
C ASP A 102 0.63 16.69 -19.14
N TRP A 103 -0.17 17.39 -18.34
CA TRP A 103 -1.23 16.82 -17.52
C TRP A 103 -2.24 15.98 -18.30
N ARG A 104 -2.43 16.27 -19.61
CA ARG A 104 -3.37 15.53 -20.47
C ARG A 104 -2.92 14.10 -20.77
N LYS A 105 -1.65 13.78 -20.52
CA LYS A 105 -1.08 12.43 -20.68
C LYS A 105 -1.23 11.56 -19.44
N LEU A 106 -1.69 12.15 -18.34
CA LEU A 106 -2.02 11.38 -17.14
C LEU A 106 -3.40 10.73 -17.27
N ASP A 107 -3.60 9.62 -16.58
CA ASP A 107 -4.92 9.05 -16.37
C ASP A 107 -5.82 10.10 -15.70
N LYS A 108 -7.08 10.20 -16.15
CA LYS A 108 -7.96 11.30 -15.72
C LYS A 108 -8.29 11.24 -14.23
N ASP A 109 -8.51 10.06 -13.70
CA ASP A 109 -8.86 9.89 -12.29
C ASP A 109 -7.64 10.06 -11.40
N PHE A 110 -6.48 9.54 -11.83
CA PHE A 110 -5.20 9.79 -11.17
C PHE A 110 -4.83 11.29 -11.18
N MET A 111 -4.98 11.97 -12.32
CA MET A 111 -4.75 13.40 -12.41
C MET A 111 -5.57 14.20 -11.39
N ARG A 112 -6.85 13.87 -11.24
CA ARG A 112 -7.72 14.54 -10.24
C ARG A 112 -7.21 14.34 -8.82
N LEU A 113 -6.78 13.11 -8.48
CA LEU A 113 -6.19 12.81 -7.16
C LEU A 113 -4.92 13.64 -6.94
N VAL A 114 -4.05 13.75 -7.96
CA VAL A 114 -2.83 14.56 -7.86
C VAL A 114 -3.15 16.04 -7.69
N LEU A 115 -4.11 16.60 -8.44
CA LEU A 115 -4.53 18.00 -8.28
C LEU A 115 -5.09 18.26 -6.88
N TYR A 116 -5.88 17.34 -6.35
CA TYR A 116 -6.37 17.40 -4.97
C TYR A 116 -5.21 17.33 -3.96
N LEU A 117 -4.22 16.46 -4.20
CA LEU A 117 -3.00 16.37 -3.39
C LEU A 117 -2.26 17.71 -3.37
N LEU A 118 -2.10 18.37 -4.52
CA LEU A 118 -1.46 19.69 -4.59
C LEU A 118 -2.19 20.74 -3.73
N THR A 119 -3.52 20.76 -3.77
CA THR A 119 -4.34 21.65 -2.93
C THR A 119 -4.12 21.36 -1.44
N ARG A 120 -4.05 20.10 -1.03
CA ARG A 120 -3.78 19.71 0.36
C ARG A 120 -2.39 20.14 0.81
N MET A 121 -1.40 19.99 -0.06
CA MET A 121 -0.02 20.44 0.21
C MET A 121 0.05 21.97 0.37
N GLU A 122 -0.67 22.71 -0.47
CA GLU A 122 -0.75 24.17 -0.36
C GLU A 122 -1.37 24.61 0.98
N MET A 123 -2.44 23.92 1.43
CA MET A 123 -3.03 24.17 2.75
C MET A 123 -2.06 23.90 3.91
N ARG A 124 -1.06 23.04 3.72
CA ARG A 124 0.03 22.78 4.67
C ARG A 124 1.19 23.77 4.56
N GLY A 125 1.11 24.72 3.63
CA GLY A 125 2.15 25.71 3.38
C GLY A 125 3.27 25.26 2.45
N TYR A 126 3.08 24.15 1.74
CA TYR A 126 4.06 23.62 0.78
C TYR A 126 3.48 23.67 -0.65
N ALA A 127 3.84 24.66 -1.42
CA ALA A 127 3.54 24.67 -2.84
C ALA A 127 4.38 23.60 -3.55
N MET A 128 3.71 22.68 -4.28
CA MET A 128 4.37 21.61 -5.03
C MET A 128 4.19 21.82 -6.53
N VAL A 129 5.17 21.37 -7.30
CA VAL A 129 5.14 21.46 -8.76
C VAL A 129 5.43 20.11 -9.40
N LEU A 130 4.86 19.90 -10.59
CA LEU A 130 5.09 18.71 -11.40
C LEU A 130 6.48 18.75 -12.03
N LEU A 131 7.35 17.83 -11.68
CA LEU A 131 8.66 17.65 -12.29
C LEU A 131 8.58 16.76 -13.53
N GLU A 132 7.88 15.63 -13.42
CA GLU A 132 7.66 14.68 -14.49
C GLU A 132 6.31 13.96 -14.30
N GLY A 133 5.56 13.79 -15.36
CA GLY A 133 4.32 13.02 -15.39
C GLY A 133 4.47 11.77 -16.24
N TYR A 134 4.09 11.88 -17.52
CA TYR A 134 4.23 10.77 -18.46
C TYR A 134 5.70 10.56 -18.84
N ARG A 135 6.10 9.30 -18.98
CA ARG A 135 7.43 8.90 -19.47
C ARG A 135 7.27 7.84 -20.55
N SER A 136 7.86 8.06 -21.72
CA SER A 136 7.77 7.07 -22.79
C SER A 136 8.57 5.80 -22.46
N PRO A 137 8.21 4.64 -23.06
CA PRO A 137 8.98 3.40 -22.90
C PRO A 137 10.44 3.55 -23.29
N GLU A 138 10.74 4.36 -24.31
CA GLU A 138 12.09 4.62 -24.80
C GLU A 138 12.89 5.44 -23.78
N GLN A 139 12.26 6.44 -23.16
CA GLN A 139 12.88 7.23 -22.07
C GLN A 139 13.14 6.34 -20.85
N GLN A 140 12.18 5.49 -20.47
CA GLN A 140 12.35 4.53 -19.37
C GLN A 140 13.49 3.54 -19.67
N ALA A 141 13.58 3.01 -20.90
CA ALA A 141 14.67 2.13 -21.30
C ALA A 141 16.04 2.80 -21.20
N LYS A 142 16.15 4.08 -21.59
CA LYS A 142 17.39 4.86 -21.43
C LYS A 142 17.76 5.08 -19.96
N LEU A 143 16.78 5.33 -19.09
CA LEU A 143 17.04 5.44 -17.64
C LEU A 143 17.51 4.11 -17.04
N ALA A 144 16.89 2.99 -17.43
CA ALA A 144 17.29 1.67 -16.96
C ALA A 144 18.72 1.30 -17.39
N GLN A 145 19.19 1.78 -18.55
CA GLN A 145 20.59 1.60 -19.01
C GLN A 145 21.61 2.35 -18.16
N GLN A 146 21.20 3.40 -17.45
CA GLN A 146 22.08 4.15 -16.54
C GLN A 146 22.34 3.39 -15.22
N GLY A 147 21.62 2.30 -14.97
CA GLY A 147 21.85 1.40 -13.85
C GLY A 147 20.75 1.44 -12.77
N ALA A 148 20.76 0.41 -11.93
CA ALA A 148 19.77 0.20 -10.88
C ALA A 148 19.74 1.30 -9.80
N HIS A 149 20.73 2.16 -9.76
CA HIS A 149 20.76 3.33 -8.86
C HIS A 149 19.92 4.51 -9.39
N VAL A 150 19.53 4.49 -10.68
CA VAL A 150 18.65 5.49 -11.30
C VAL A 150 17.21 5.02 -11.30
N THR A 151 16.97 3.77 -11.73
CA THR A 151 15.66 3.14 -11.67
C THR A 151 15.79 1.62 -11.67
N GLN A 152 14.89 0.94 -10.98
CA GLN A 152 14.78 -0.51 -11.02
C GLN A 152 13.73 -0.97 -12.06
N ALA A 153 12.87 -0.07 -12.53
CA ALA A 153 11.83 -0.37 -13.51
C ALA A 153 12.38 -0.33 -14.94
N ARG A 154 12.07 -1.36 -15.72
CA ARG A 154 12.35 -1.44 -17.16
C ARG A 154 11.23 -0.79 -17.96
N ALA A 155 11.38 -0.82 -19.30
CA ALA A 155 10.29 -0.45 -20.18
C ALA A 155 9.03 -1.28 -19.85
N TRP A 156 7.89 -0.59 -19.75
CA TRP A 156 6.57 -1.14 -19.37
C TRP A 156 6.41 -1.62 -17.92
N GLU A 157 7.38 -1.35 -17.07
CA GLU A 157 7.30 -1.65 -15.62
C GLU A 157 7.03 -0.42 -14.76
N SER A 158 7.24 0.77 -15.29
CA SER A 158 7.01 2.03 -14.59
C SER A 158 5.59 2.56 -14.80
N LYS A 159 4.94 3.01 -13.75
CA LYS A 159 3.60 3.63 -13.82
C LYS A 159 3.57 4.97 -14.54
N HIS A 160 4.69 5.66 -14.67
CA HIS A 160 4.81 6.86 -15.52
C HIS A 160 4.42 6.58 -16.98
N GLN A 161 4.68 5.38 -17.49
CA GLN A 161 4.37 4.99 -18.86
C GLN A 161 2.86 4.83 -19.13
N PHE A 162 2.07 4.76 -18.08
CA PHE A 162 0.61 4.63 -18.12
C PHE A 162 -0.10 5.90 -17.62
N GLY A 163 0.66 6.97 -17.34
CA GLY A 163 0.12 8.18 -16.75
C GLY A 163 -0.42 7.99 -15.32
N LEU A 164 0.08 6.99 -14.60
CA LEU A 164 -0.34 6.60 -13.26
C LEU A 164 0.71 6.93 -12.18
N ALA A 165 1.74 7.69 -12.52
CA ALA A 165 2.74 8.21 -11.60
C ALA A 165 3.13 9.63 -11.96
N VAL A 166 3.55 10.39 -10.94
CA VAL A 166 4.12 11.73 -11.07
C VAL A 166 5.29 11.89 -10.12
N ASP A 167 6.27 12.68 -10.54
CA ASP A 167 7.31 13.21 -9.67
C ASP A 167 6.99 14.68 -9.37
N LEU A 168 6.96 15.02 -8.09
CA LEU A 168 6.65 16.34 -7.56
C LEU A 168 7.86 16.89 -6.79
N ALA A 169 8.01 18.22 -6.77
CA ALA A 169 8.97 18.88 -5.90
C ALA A 169 8.38 20.12 -5.25
N PRO A 170 8.80 20.45 -4.03
CA PRO A 170 8.42 21.71 -3.41
C PRO A 170 9.11 22.90 -4.07
N ILE A 171 8.38 24.01 -4.15
CA ILE A 171 8.90 25.30 -4.60
C ILE A 171 8.92 26.27 -3.43
N LYS A 172 10.04 26.93 -3.23
CA LYS A 172 10.24 27.91 -2.17
C LYS A 172 10.75 29.21 -2.77
N ASN A 173 10.03 30.30 -2.55
CA ASN A 173 10.39 31.61 -3.09
C ASN A 173 10.65 31.62 -4.62
N GLY A 174 9.84 30.85 -5.38
CA GLY A 174 9.98 30.75 -6.83
C GLY A 174 11.12 29.81 -7.30
N THR A 175 11.81 29.11 -6.41
CA THR A 175 12.91 28.20 -6.74
C THR A 175 12.58 26.78 -6.34
N LEU A 176 12.95 25.81 -7.18
CA LEU A 176 12.79 24.38 -6.86
C LEU A 176 13.70 23.99 -5.70
N ALA A 177 13.12 23.37 -4.68
CA ALA A 177 13.84 22.81 -3.54
C ALA A 177 13.86 21.28 -3.64
N ILE A 178 14.64 20.75 -4.59
CA ILE A 178 14.66 19.30 -4.90
C ILE A 178 15.52 18.54 -3.90
N SER A 179 16.55 19.18 -3.33
CA SER A 179 17.54 18.50 -2.52
C SER A 179 16.97 17.99 -1.20
N GLU A 180 17.11 16.69 -0.97
CA GLU A 180 16.73 16.03 0.30
C GLU A 180 17.64 16.43 1.47
N ARG A 181 18.74 17.14 1.20
CA ARG A 181 19.65 17.71 2.20
C ARG A 181 19.13 19.01 2.79
N ASP A 182 18.21 19.68 2.08
CA ASP A 182 17.46 20.81 2.62
C ASP A 182 16.37 20.30 3.54
N LEU A 183 16.46 20.62 4.84
CA LEU A 183 15.52 20.14 5.84
C LEU A 183 14.08 20.58 5.56
N TRP A 184 13.89 21.79 5.03
CA TRP A 184 12.56 22.27 4.67
C TRP A 184 11.98 21.46 3.49
N ALA A 185 12.80 21.16 2.47
CA ALA A 185 12.37 20.33 1.35
C ALA A 185 12.05 18.91 1.82
N LEU A 186 12.87 18.34 2.70
CA LEU A 186 12.62 17.01 3.28
C LEU A 186 11.33 16.98 4.09
N ASP A 187 11.01 18.02 4.86
CA ASP A 187 9.74 18.14 5.58
C ASP A 187 8.56 18.26 4.63
N ALA A 188 8.70 19.02 3.53
CA ALA A 188 7.69 19.08 2.48
C ALA A 188 7.45 17.73 1.82
N TYR A 189 8.49 16.95 1.54
CA TYR A 189 8.36 15.60 0.99
C TYR A 189 7.70 14.61 1.97
N ARG A 190 8.01 14.70 3.26
CA ARG A 190 7.32 13.89 4.29
C ARG A 190 5.84 14.23 4.34
N ALA A 191 5.51 15.52 4.33
CA ALA A 191 4.14 15.99 4.26
C ALA A 191 3.44 15.46 2.98
N LEU A 192 4.14 15.49 1.83
CA LEU A 192 3.64 14.91 0.58
C LEU A 192 3.29 13.43 0.75
N GLY A 193 4.16 12.66 1.40
CA GLY A 193 3.91 11.24 1.66
C GLY A 193 2.71 11.00 2.56
N GLU A 194 2.54 11.77 3.62
CA GLU A 194 1.38 11.70 4.52
C GLU A 194 0.07 11.99 3.76
N GLU A 195 0.04 13.08 3.00
CA GLU A 195 -1.14 13.49 2.24
C GLU A 195 -1.46 12.51 1.10
N ALA A 196 -0.44 12.03 0.36
CA ALA A 196 -0.62 11.05 -0.70
C ALA A 196 -1.24 9.75 -0.17
N GLN A 197 -0.72 9.23 0.93
CA GLN A 197 -1.23 8.01 1.56
C GLN A 197 -2.65 8.22 2.13
N ALA A 198 -2.94 9.39 2.70
CA ALA A 198 -4.26 9.72 3.21
C ALA A 198 -5.35 9.69 2.14
N ILE A 199 -5.01 9.94 0.87
CA ILE A 199 -5.93 9.89 -0.26
C ILE A 199 -5.82 8.60 -1.11
N GLY A 200 -5.08 7.61 -0.61
CA GLY A 200 -4.98 6.28 -1.24
C GLY A 200 -3.94 6.15 -2.34
N LEU A 201 -2.97 7.06 -2.42
CA LEU A 201 -1.84 6.96 -3.34
C LEU A 201 -0.64 6.28 -2.66
N ASN A 202 0.24 5.68 -3.44
CA ASN A 202 1.53 5.19 -2.98
C ASN A 202 2.57 6.32 -3.05
N TRP A 203 3.48 6.34 -2.10
CA TRP A 203 4.58 7.28 -2.03
C TRP A 203 5.93 6.57 -2.06
N GLY A 204 6.83 7.01 -2.95
CA GLY A 204 8.15 6.41 -3.14
C GLY A 204 9.11 6.59 -1.96
N GLY A 205 8.82 7.52 -1.05
CA GLY A 205 9.57 7.67 0.20
C GLY A 205 9.48 6.46 1.14
N ASN A 206 8.54 5.54 0.92
CA ASN A 206 8.43 4.28 1.66
C ASN A 206 9.27 3.13 1.06
N TRP A 207 9.82 3.32 -0.14
CA TRP A 207 10.58 2.27 -0.81
C TRP A 207 11.98 2.08 -0.19
N ASN A 208 12.62 0.95 -0.48
CA ASN A 208 14.01 0.73 -0.05
C ASN A 208 14.95 1.77 -0.68
N MET A 209 14.81 2.00 -1.99
CA MET A 209 15.42 3.13 -2.68
C MET A 209 14.43 4.30 -2.58
N LYS A 210 14.72 5.22 -1.67
CA LYS A 210 13.86 6.38 -1.40
C LYS A 210 13.73 7.26 -2.63
N ASP A 211 12.49 7.51 -3.05
CA ASP A 211 12.15 8.53 -4.04
C ASP A 211 11.06 9.43 -3.45
N TYR A 212 11.50 10.46 -2.75
CA TYR A 212 10.60 11.30 -1.96
C TYR A 212 9.64 12.14 -2.80
N GLY A 213 10.01 12.45 -4.05
CA GLY A 213 9.13 13.18 -4.96
C GLY A 213 8.10 12.31 -5.66
N HIS A 214 8.28 10.98 -5.67
CA HIS A 214 7.45 10.06 -6.43
C HIS A 214 6.12 9.75 -5.76
N VAL A 215 5.03 9.92 -6.50
CA VAL A 215 3.67 9.53 -6.10
C VAL A 215 3.01 8.78 -7.23
N GLU A 216 2.33 7.66 -6.92
CA GLU A 216 1.70 6.81 -7.91
C GLU A 216 0.34 6.26 -7.48
N ALA A 217 -0.48 5.89 -8.43
CA ALA A 217 -1.75 5.20 -8.15
C ALA A 217 -1.51 3.89 -7.39
N ALA A 218 -2.37 3.58 -6.41
CA ALA A 218 -2.31 2.30 -5.71
C ALA A 218 -2.68 1.14 -6.64
N GLY A 219 -2.21 -0.07 -6.30
CA GLY A 219 -2.45 -1.28 -7.08
C GLY A 219 -1.39 -1.55 -8.13
N THR A 220 -1.59 -2.65 -8.86
CA THR A 220 -0.70 -3.10 -9.94
C THR A 220 -1.19 -2.60 -11.30
N ILE A 221 -0.26 -2.41 -12.25
CA ILE A 221 -0.61 -2.15 -13.65
C ILE A 221 -1.37 -3.39 -14.16
N ALA A 222 -2.58 -3.18 -14.68
CA ALA A 222 -3.36 -4.29 -15.21
C ALA A 222 -2.67 -4.89 -16.46
N ALA A 223 -2.52 -6.20 -16.48
CA ALA A 223 -1.78 -6.91 -17.55
C ALA A 223 -2.34 -6.68 -18.97
N ASN A 224 -3.60 -6.26 -19.09
CA ASN A 224 -4.24 -5.92 -20.36
C ASN A 224 -3.89 -4.51 -20.88
N ILE A 225 -3.26 -3.67 -20.05
CA ILE A 225 -2.80 -2.33 -20.43
C ILE A 225 -1.36 -2.39 -20.99
N VAL A 226 -0.58 -3.38 -20.57
CA VAL A 226 0.78 -3.58 -21.08
C VAL A 226 0.70 -4.11 -22.51
N PRO A 227 1.21 -3.40 -23.54
CA PRO A 227 1.28 -3.94 -24.89
C PRO A 227 2.09 -5.24 -24.88
N ARG A 228 1.52 -6.33 -25.36
CA ARG A 228 2.31 -7.56 -25.61
C ARG A 228 3.42 -7.17 -26.57
N ALA A 229 4.66 -7.20 -26.09
CA ALA A 229 5.81 -7.09 -26.97
C ALA A 229 5.60 -8.13 -28.09
N SER A 230 5.43 -7.67 -29.31
CA SER A 230 5.41 -8.54 -30.48
C SER A 230 6.71 -9.32 -30.45
N ALA A 231 6.60 -10.62 -30.19
CA ALA A 231 7.71 -11.55 -30.33
C ALA A 231 8.24 -11.43 -31.75
N GLN A 232 9.37 -10.82 -31.90
CA GLN A 232 10.24 -10.89 -33.07
C GLN A 232 11.40 -11.79 -32.77
#